data_88cb8b8a3b6a77aea1702cd4e8c0e195
#
_entry.id   88cb8b8a3b6a77aea1702cd4e8c0e195
#
_cell.length_a   1.000
_cell.length_b   1.000
_cell.length_c   1.000
_cell.angle_alpha   90.00
_cell.angle_beta   90.00
_cell.angle_gamma   90.00
#
_symmetry.space_group_name_H-M   'P 1'
#
loop_
_entity.id
_entity.type
_entity.pdbx_description
1 polymer ?
#
loop_
_entity_poly.entity_id
_entity_poly.type
_entity_poly.pdbx_seq_one_letter_code
_entity_poly.pdbx_strand_id
1 'polypeptide(L)'
;MIETIRKAWKVPELRKKLLYVAFILVIFRLGNNIPVPFINTTALQAYFNAASTSILGLMNVMSGGSFGTATMLALSIQPYINASIIIQLLTVAIPPLERLQRDGGEAGKRKLEAITRYSTLALGLLQGFGYYMLIRTNGFLSDTSVWAAIVIIATFTAGSVFVMWLGEQITGMGIGNGISILLFAGIISRLPSAVFYMYEGAKNWAAGKESGGTDVVLHPVMIPVFLIGMILMLVFIVYISLSERKSPVQYAKRVVGRKMYGGQATTIPIKVNMSGVMPIIFAQTIASIPATIAAFVPSMSDSTFIRLFDTTSVIYCVVYALLIVGFSYFYATIQFNPVEVSNNLKKQGGFIPGYRAGRPTAEFLSKILNRITLFGAIYLAIVAILPIVTGAIFRISALAIGGTSVLIVVSVALDTQKSLEANMMMKQYKGFLN
;
A
#
# COMPACT_ATOMS: atom_id res chain seq x y z
N MET A 1 2.26 19.65 -6.13
CA MET A 1 2.00 19.23 -4.73
C MET A 1 2.17 20.37 -3.71
N ILE A 2 3.34 21.00 -3.57
CA ILE A 2 3.56 22.11 -2.61
C ILE A 2 2.57 23.25 -2.86
N GLU A 3 2.36 23.62 -4.12
CA GLU A 3 1.42 24.66 -4.51
C GLU A 3 -0.04 24.30 -4.19
N THR A 4 -0.42 23.03 -4.38
CA THR A 4 -1.75 22.49 -4.02
C THR A 4 -1.97 22.56 -2.51
N ILE A 5 -0.98 22.16 -1.71
CA ILE A 5 -1.04 22.25 -0.24
C ILE A 5 -1.12 23.72 0.20
N ARG A 6 -0.34 24.62 -0.41
CA ARG A 6 -0.38 26.05 -0.10
C ARG A 6 -1.74 26.68 -0.43
N LYS A 7 -2.37 26.29 -1.55
CA LYS A 7 -3.73 26.71 -1.90
C LYS A 7 -4.78 26.14 -0.94
N ALA A 8 -4.67 24.86 -0.59
CA ALA A 8 -5.56 24.20 0.36
C ALA A 8 -5.47 24.83 1.77
N TRP A 9 -4.29 25.28 2.20
CA TRP A 9 -4.08 25.93 3.49
C TRP A 9 -4.81 27.28 3.63
N LYS A 10 -5.07 27.97 2.52
CA LYS A 10 -5.84 29.21 2.51
C LYS A 10 -7.34 29.00 2.78
N VAL A 11 -7.85 27.77 2.56
CA VAL A 11 -9.24 27.44 2.80
C VAL A 11 -9.41 26.97 4.25
N PRO A 12 -10.15 27.70 5.13
CA PRO A 12 -10.21 27.42 6.57
C PRO A 12 -10.63 25.99 6.92
N GLU A 13 -11.58 25.42 6.19
CA GLU A 13 -12.08 24.08 6.44
C GLU A 13 -11.07 23.00 6.05
N LEU A 14 -10.35 23.18 4.93
CA LEU A 14 -9.31 22.24 4.52
C LEU A 14 -8.11 22.31 5.46
N ARG A 15 -7.79 23.52 5.96
CA ARG A 15 -6.75 23.69 6.99
C ARG A 15 -7.09 22.93 8.25
N LYS A 16 -8.35 22.99 8.75
CA LYS A 16 -8.78 22.21 9.93
C LYS A 16 -8.62 20.72 9.71
N LYS A 17 -9.01 20.23 8.53
CA LYS A 17 -8.86 18.81 8.16
C LYS A 17 -7.40 18.37 8.08
N LEU A 18 -6.54 19.19 7.47
CA LEU A 18 -5.10 18.91 7.39
C LEU A 18 -4.44 18.90 8.77
N LEU A 19 -4.79 19.83 9.64
CA LEU A 19 -4.29 19.86 11.03
C LEU A 19 -4.75 18.62 11.82
N TYR A 20 -6.00 18.17 11.61
CA TYR A 20 -6.50 16.96 12.24
C TYR A 20 -5.74 15.70 11.77
N VAL A 21 -5.48 15.58 10.47
CA VAL A 21 -4.65 14.48 9.93
C VAL A 21 -3.24 14.54 10.51
N ALA A 22 -2.61 15.72 10.56
CA ALA A 22 -1.30 15.89 11.16
C ALA A 22 -1.30 15.47 12.65
N PHE A 23 -2.33 15.83 13.41
CA PHE A 23 -2.50 15.41 14.80
C PHE A 23 -2.60 13.89 14.95
N ILE A 24 -3.39 13.21 14.09
CA ILE A 24 -3.48 11.76 14.09
C ILE A 24 -2.11 11.12 13.77
N LEU A 25 -1.34 11.69 12.82
CA LEU A 25 -0.01 11.18 12.51
C LEU A 25 0.97 11.33 13.67
N VAL A 26 0.85 12.39 14.47
CA VAL A 26 1.63 12.55 15.71
C VAL A 26 1.25 11.48 16.73
N ILE A 27 -0.04 11.21 16.95
CA ILE A 27 -0.50 10.13 17.83
C ILE A 27 0.03 8.78 17.38
N PHE A 28 -0.08 8.48 16.09
CA PHE A 28 0.47 7.26 15.49
C PHE A 28 1.98 7.14 15.75
N ARG A 29 2.71 8.23 15.58
CA ARG A 29 4.16 8.23 15.83
C ARG A 29 4.53 8.06 17.30
N LEU A 30 3.78 8.64 18.20
CA LEU A 30 3.96 8.45 19.65
C LEU A 30 3.72 6.98 20.04
N GLY A 31 2.63 6.39 19.55
CA GLY A 31 2.33 4.96 19.81
C GLY A 31 3.42 3.99 19.30
N ASN A 32 4.11 4.35 18.21
CA ASN A 32 5.23 3.59 17.68
C ASN A 32 6.50 3.60 18.56
N ASN A 33 6.55 4.42 19.61
CA ASN A 33 7.68 4.50 20.54
C ASN A 33 7.37 3.87 21.91
N ILE A 34 6.15 3.38 22.15
CA ILE A 34 5.76 2.77 23.43
C ILE A 34 6.06 1.26 23.37
N PRO A 35 7.11 0.78 24.07
CA PRO A 35 7.45 -0.65 24.04
C PRO A 35 6.42 -1.46 24.84
N VAL A 36 6.20 -2.71 24.41
CA VAL A 36 5.36 -3.67 25.16
C VAL A 36 6.17 -4.21 26.35
N PRO A 37 5.57 -4.32 27.54
CA PRO A 37 6.24 -4.87 28.70
C PRO A 37 6.64 -6.35 28.51
N PHE A 38 7.58 -6.83 29.32
CA PHE A 38 8.08 -8.20 29.34
C PHE A 38 8.91 -8.62 28.11
N ILE A 39 9.31 -7.70 27.24
CA ILE A 39 10.11 -8.01 26.04
C ILE A 39 11.46 -7.28 26.12
N ASN A 40 12.54 -8.02 25.83
CA ASN A 40 13.87 -7.44 25.68
C ASN A 40 14.01 -6.80 24.27
N THR A 41 13.72 -5.52 24.20
CA THR A 41 13.70 -4.77 22.94
C THR A 41 15.07 -4.64 22.28
N THR A 42 16.16 -4.59 23.07
CA THR A 42 17.53 -4.46 22.54
C THR A 42 18.00 -5.72 21.82
N ALA A 43 17.77 -6.89 22.42
CA ALA A 43 18.09 -8.18 21.81
C ALA A 43 17.23 -8.44 20.56
N LEU A 44 15.95 -8.09 20.63
CA LEU A 44 15.03 -8.22 19.50
C LEU A 44 15.44 -7.31 18.33
N GLN A 45 15.83 -6.07 18.60
CA GLN A 45 16.29 -5.13 17.57
C GLN A 45 17.57 -5.62 16.88
N ALA A 46 18.51 -6.20 17.63
CA ALA A 46 19.71 -6.82 17.07
C ALA A 46 19.35 -7.99 16.13
N TYR A 47 18.41 -8.83 16.52
CA TYR A 47 17.90 -9.93 15.69
C TYR A 47 17.30 -9.43 14.38
N PHE A 48 16.43 -8.40 14.42
CA PHE A 48 15.81 -7.84 13.22
C PHE A 48 16.81 -7.09 12.31
N ASN A 49 17.85 -6.50 12.87
CA ASN A 49 18.92 -5.89 12.10
C ASN A 49 19.72 -6.96 11.33
N ALA A 50 19.97 -8.12 11.93
CA ALA A 50 20.59 -9.26 11.26
C ALA A 50 19.67 -9.89 10.20
N ALA A 51 18.35 -9.93 10.46
CA ALA A 51 17.35 -10.51 9.56
C ALA A 51 16.74 -9.48 8.59
N SER A 52 17.41 -8.37 8.34
CA SER A 52 16.85 -7.23 7.58
C SER A 52 16.51 -7.55 6.10
N THR A 53 17.12 -8.57 5.51
CA THR A 53 16.82 -9.05 4.14
C THR A 53 15.63 -10.01 4.08
N SER A 54 15.12 -10.48 5.22
CA SER A 54 14.00 -11.41 5.28
C SER A 54 12.65 -10.71 5.20
N ILE A 55 11.57 -11.49 5.05
CA ILE A 55 10.19 -10.99 5.13
C ILE A 55 9.92 -10.24 6.44
N LEU A 56 10.51 -10.67 7.55
CA LEU A 56 10.41 -9.99 8.84
C LEU A 56 11.01 -8.57 8.77
N GLY A 57 12.14 -8.41 8.07
CA GLY A 57 12.73 -7.10 7.80
C GLY A 57 11.79 -6.18 7.01
N LEU A 58 11.09 -6.73 6.03
CA LEU A 58 10.12 -5.98 5.23
C LEU A 58 8.88 -5.56 6.05
N MET A 59 8.34 -6.45 6.91
CA MET A 59 7.28 -6.11 7.86
C MET A 59 7.73 -4.99 8.82
N ASN A 60 8.99 -5.03 9.26
CA ASN A 60 9.57 -3.98 10.08
C ASN A 60 9.67 -2.64 9.34
N VAL A 61 9.96 -2.64 8.04
CA VAL A 61 9.92 -1.40 7.21
C VAL A 61 8.51 -0.84 7.11
N MET A 62 7.52 -1.67 6.82
CA MET A 62 6.12 -1.23 6.68
C MET A 62 5.52 -0.70 7.99
N SER A 63 5.93 -1.25 9.14
CA SER A 63 5.52 -0.79 10.46
C SER A 63 6.27 0.47 10.93
N GLY A 64 7.21 0.99 10.13
CA GLY A 64 8.04 2.15 10.51
C GLY A 64 9.08 1.84 11.59
N GLY A 65 9.48 0.57 11.75
CA GLY A 65 10.45 0.10 12.74
C GLY A 65 9.82 -0.45 14.02
N SER A 66 8.52 -0.29 14.20
CA SER A 66 7.78 -0.70 15.40
C SER A 66 7.76 -2.21 15.62
N PHE A 67 7.82 -2.98 14.52
CA PHE A 67 7.88 -4.44 14.59
C PHE A 67 9.21 -4.91 15.20
N GLY A 68 10.35 -4.35 14.79
CA GLY A 68 11.67 -4.73 15.32
C GLY A 68 11.92 -4.28 16.76
N THR A 69 11.16 -3.32 17.27
CA THR A 69 11.25 -2.83 18.65
C THR A 69 10.12 -3.33 19.55
N ALA A 70 9.23 -4.20 19.05
CA ALA A 70 8.07 -4.74 19.75
C ALA A 70 7.26 -3.65 20.48
N THR A 71 6.92 -2.59 19.80
CA THR A 71 6.09 -1.52 20.37
C THR A 71 4.60 -1.90 20.32
N MET A 72 3.77 -1.15 21.04
CA MET A 72 2.33 -1.33 21.07
C MET A 72 1.71 -1.40 19.66
N LEU A 73 2.25 -0.65 18.70
CA LEU A 73 1.78 -0.63 17.31
C LEU A 73 2.63 -1.52 16.37
N ALA A 74 3.31 -2.56 16.90
CA ALA A 74 4.19 -3.42 16.11
C ALA A 74 3.51 -4.07 14.91
N LEU A 75 2.28 -4.59 15.06
CA LEU A 75 1.50 -5.15 13.97
C LEU A 75 1.02 -4.08 12.97
N SER A 76 1.08 -2.78 13.35
CA SER A 76 0.66 -1.66 12.51
C SER A 76 -0.73 -1.92 11.92
N ILE A 77 -0.92 -1.62 10.64
CA ILE A 77 -2.19 -1.79 9.91
C ILE A 77 -2.30 -3.13 9.18
N GLN A 78 -1.31 -4.03 9.31
CA GLN A 78 -1.25 -5.30 8.59
C GLN A 78 -2.48 -6.19 8.78
N PRO A 79 -3.00 -6.42 10.01
CA PRO A 79 -4.20 -7.25 10.19
C PRO A 79 -5.41 -6.71 9.44
N TYR A 80 -5.55 -5.38 9.37
CA TYR A 80 -6.65 -4.75 8.63
C TYR A 80 -6.48 -4.89 7.10
N ILE A 81 -5.26 -4.71 6.59
CA ILE A 81 -4.99 -4.91 5.16
C ILE A 81 -5.34 -6.34 4.77
N ASN A 82 -4.88 -7.32 5.54
CA ASN A 82 -5.16 -8.73 5.30
C ASN A 82 -6.66 -9.04 5.36
N ALA A 83 -7.37 -8.50 6.37
CA ALA A 83 -8.82 -8.63 6.48
C ALA A 83 -9.55 -8.02 5.28
N SER A 84 -9.16 -6.81 4.88
CA SER A 84 -9.75 -6.12 3.74
C SER A 84 -9.55 -6.91 2.43
N ILE A 85 -8.36 -7.49 2.22
CA ILE A 85 -8.06 -8.34 1.09
C ILE A 85 -8.96 -9.57 1.07
N ILE A 86 -9.04 -10.28 2.20
CA ILE A 86 -9.85 -11.49 2.33
C ILE A 86 -11.33 -11.17 2.04
N ILE A 87 -11.86 -10.11 2.64
CA ILE A 87 -13.26 -9.72 2.44
C ILE A 87 -13.52 -9.30 0.99
N GLN A 88 -12.60 -8.57 0.34
CA GLN A 88 -12.74 -8.21 -1.09
C GLN A 88 -12.73 -9.44 -2.00
N LEU A 89 -11.89 -10.42 -1.73
CA LEU A 89 -11.89 -11.68 -2.48
C LEU A 89 -13.18 -12.48 -2.24
N LEU A 90 -13.65 -12.52 -1.00
CA LEU A 90 -14.90 -13.19 -0.63
C LEU A 90 -16.13 -12.50 -1.23
N THR A 91 -16.13 -11.18 -1.41
CA THR A 91 -17.24 -10.48 -2.08
C THR A 91 -17.38 -10.85 -3.56
N VAL A 92 -16.31 -11.29 -4.20
CA VAL A 92 -16.36 -11.80 -5.57
C VAL A 92 -16.75 -13.28 -5.62
N ALA A 93 -16.31 -14.07 -4.62
CA ALA A 93 -16.53 -15.51 -4.58
C ALA A 93 -17.90 -15.89 -4.00
N ILE A 94 -18.47 -15.09 -3.09
CA ILE A 94 -19.71 -15.40 -2.35
C ILE A 94 -20.85 -14.49 -2.80
N PRO A 95 -21.89 -15.04 -3.51
CA PRO A 95 -22.97 -14.22 -4.06
C PRO A 95 -23.74 -13.35 -3.05
N PRO A 96 -24.02 -13.75 -1.78
CA PRO A 96 -24.62 -12.88 -0.78
C PRO A 96 -23.77 -11.64 -0.45
N LEU A 97 -22.44 -11.74 -0.43
CA LEU A 97 -21.54 -10.61 -0.20
C LEU A 97 -21.45 -9.70 -1.43
N GLU A 98 -21.49 -10.28 -2.64
CA GLU A 98 -21.56 -9.51 -3.89
C GLU A 98 -22.82 -8.64 -3.93
N ARG A 99 -23.99 -9.20 -3.55
CA ARG A 99 -25.25 -8.44 -3.47
C ARG A 99 -25.18 -7.32 -2.44
N LEU A 100 -24.57 -7.55 -1.29
CA LEU A 100 -24.33 -6.49 -0.30
C LEU A 100 -23.50 -5.33 -0.85
N GLN A 101 -22.53 -5.63 -1.70
CA GLN A 101 -21.64 -4.61 -2.31
C GLN A 101 -22.36 -3.84 -3.44
N ARG A 102 -23.12 -4.53 -4.30
CA ARG A 102 -23.75 -3.94 -5.49
C ARG A 102 -25.10 -3.31 -5.18
N ASP A 103 -25.98 -4.05 -4.48
CA ASP A 103 -27.37 -3.69 -4.30
C ASP A 103 -27.64 -3.05 -2.93
N GLY A 104 -26.75 -3.26 -1.96
CA GLY A 104 -26.92 -2.81 -0.58
C GLY A 104 -26.71 -1.31 -0.34
N GLY A 105 -26.28 -0.54 -1.34
CA GLY A 105 -26.02 0.89 -1.20
C GLY A 105 -25.09 1.23 -0.02
N GLU A 106 -25.38 2.31 0.72
CA GLU A 106 -24.60 2.69 1.91
C GLU A 106 -24.73 1.71 3.08
N ALA A 107 -25.92 1.11 3.26
CA ALA A 107 -26.13 0.14 4.32
C ALA A 107 -25.34 -1.15 4.09
N GLY A 108 -25.24 -1.61 2.84
CA GLY A 108 -24.43 -2.76 2.47
C GLY A 108 -22.94 -2.50 2.70
N LYS A 109 -22.43 -1.32 2.32
CA LYS A 109 -21.04 -0.91 2.57
C LYS A 109 -20.70 -0.90 4.05
N ARG A 110 -21.58 -0.32 4.90
CA ARG A 110 -21.38 -0.32 6.36
C ARG A 110 -21.33 -1.73 6.96
N LYS A 111 -22.15 -2.67 6.44
CA LYS A 111 -22.09 -4.08 6.87
C LYS A 111 -20.76 -4.74 6.48
N LEU A 112 -20.28 -4.52 5.25
CA LEU A 112 -18.98 -5.03 4.80
C LEU A 112 -17.83 -4.45 5.63
N GLU A 113 -17.85 -3.15 5.95
CA GLU A 113 -16.90 -2.52 6.85
C GLU A 113 -16.92 -3.14 8.24
N ALA A 114 -18.09 -3.41 8.81
CA ALA A 114 -18.21 -4.08 10.09
C ALA A 114 -17.63 -5.50 10.06
N ILE A 115 -17.90 -6.29 9.01
CA ILE A 115 -17.29 -7.61 8.82
C ILE A 115 -15.77 -7.50 8.75
N THR A 116 -15.25 -6.51 8.01
CA THR A 116 -13.80 -6.27 7.91
C THR A 116 -13.19 -5.94 9.27
N ARG A 117 -13.85 -5.11 10.10
CA ARG A 117 -13.38 -4.79 11.47
C ARG A 117 -13.31 -6.03 12.37
N TYR A 118 -14.34 -6.88 12.36
CA TYR A 118 -14.32 -8.13 13.14
C TYR A 118 -13.26 -9.10 12.63
N SER A 119 -13.09 -9.21 11.31
CA SER A 119 -12.03 -10.02 10.71
C SER A 119 -10.64 -9.48 11.08
N THR A 120 -10.49 -8.14 11.15
CA THR A 120 -9.25 -7.50 11.60
C THR A 120 -8.90 -7.87 13.05
N LEU A 121 -9.89 -7.89 13.93
CA LEU A 121 -9.69 -8.31 15.32
C LEU A 121 -9.23 -9.77 15.41
N ALA A 122 -9.90 -10.66 14.67
CA ALA A 122 -9.55 -12.08 14.66
C ALA A 122 -8.13 -12.32 14.10
N LEU A 123 -7.80 -11.66 12.97
CA LEU A 123 -6.44 -11.74 12.40
C LEU A 123 -5.39 -11.06 13.27
N GLY A 124 -5.74 -9.99 13.97
CA GLY A 124 -4.87 -9.32 14.94
C GLY A 124 -4.50 -10.23 16.10
N LEU A 125 -5.47 -10.98 16.64
CA LEU A 125 -5.23 -12.00 17.67
C LEU A 125 -4.30 -13.13 17.16
N LEU A 126 -4.56 -13.63 15.96
CA LEU A 126 -3.77 -14.70 15.35
C LEU A 126 -2.32 -14.24 15.08
N GLN A 127 -2.16 -13.05 14.49
CA GLN A 127 -0.82 -12.50 14.22
C GLN A 127 -0.11 -12.07 15.50
N GLY A 128 -0.82 -11.53 16.48
CA GLY A 128 -0.28 -11.22 17.81
C GLY A 128 0.21 -12.44 18.55
N PHE A 129 -0.54 -13.54 18.47
CA PHE A 129 -0.11 -14.83 19.00
C PHE A 129 1.15 -15.35 18.27
N GLY A 130 1.16 -15.30 16.94
CA GLY A 130 2.32 -15.72 16.16
C GLY A 130 3.58 -14.90 16.51
N TYR A 131 3.42 -13.57 16.65
CA TYR A 131 4.54 -12.71 17.03
C TYR A 131 5.02 -12.99 18.47
N TYR A 132 4.11 -13.24 19.39
CA TYR A 132 4.46 -13.71 20.76
C TYR A 132 5.27 -15.01 20.71
N MET A 133 4.85 -15.99 19.88
CA MET A 133 5.59 -17.26 19.73
C MET A 133 6.99 -17.04 19.16
N LEU A 134 7.15 -16.16 18.18
CA LEU A 134 8.47 -15.80 17.65
C LEU A 134 9.37 -15.23 18.74
N ILE A 135 8.87 -14.29 19.55
CA ILE A 135 9.61 -13.67 20.66
C ILE A 135 9.99 -14.71 21.72
N ARG A 136 9.06 -15.60 22.05
CA ARG A 136 9.25 -16.69 23.05
C ARG A 136 10.30 -17.69 22.59
N THR A 137 10.21 -18.16 21.34
CA THR A 137 11.11 -19.20 20.82
C THR A 137 12.55 -18.71 20.71
N ASN A 138 12.76 -17.43 20.41
CA ASN A 138 14.09 -16.84 20.34
C ASN A 138 14.62 -16.33 21.71
N GLY A 139 13.88 -16.54 22.80
CA GLY A 139 14.34 -16.21 24.15
C GLY A 139 14.37 -14.70 24.46
N PHE A 140 13.58 -13.89 23.78
CA PHE A 140 13.52 -12.44 24.00
C PHE A 140 12.51 -12.01 25.07
N LEU A 141 11.85 -12.96 25.75
CA LEU A 141 10.94 -12.68 26.87
C LEU A 141 11.71 -12.55 28.19
N SER A 142 11.38 -11.52 28.96
CA SER A 142 11.85 -11.35 30.33
C SER A 142 11.03 -12.18 31.32
N ASP A 143 9.75 -12.44 31.01
CA ASP A 143 8.83 -13.26 31.80
C ASP A 143 8.06 -14.21 30.88
N THR A 144 8.05 -15.51 31.20
CA THR A 144 7.39 -16.58 30.44
C THR A 144 6.02 -16.97 30.99
N SER A 145 5.48 -16.20 31.95
CA SER A 145 4.19 -16.50 32.57
C SER A 145 3.03 -16.41 31.54
N VAL A 146 1.95 -17.14 31.82
CA VAL A 146 0.73 -17.08 30.99
C VAL A 146 0.13 -15.69 31.01
N TRP A 147 0.28 -14.96 32.14
CA TRP A 147 -0.17 -13.58 32.24
C TRP A 147 0.57 -12.65 31.29
N ALA A 148 1.90 -12.76 31.19
CA ALA A 148 2.71 -12.00 30.23
C ALA A 148 2.27 -12.29 28.79
N ALA A 149 1.99 -13.55 28.45
CA ALA A 149 1.46 -13.92 27.11
C ALA A 149 0.16 -13.20 26.79
N ILE A 150 -0.82 -13.21 27.71
CA ILE A 150 -2.11 -12.55 27.52
C ILE A 150 -1.92 -11.04 27.33
N VAL A 151 -1.11 -10.39 28.17
CA VAL A 151 -0.85 -8.95 28.07
C VAL A 151 -0.20 -8.59 26.74
N ILE A 152 0.82 -9.33 26.31
CA ILE A 152 1.54 -9.08 25.05
C ILE A 152 0.59 -9.22 23.85
N ILE A 153 -0.16 -10.33 23.75
CA ILE A 153 -1.07 -10.58 22.64
C ILE A 153 -2.20 -9.53 22.60
N ALA A 154 -2.78 -9.24 23.78
CA ALA A 154 -3.83 -8.22 23.88
C ALA A 154 -3.33 -6.83 23.49
N THR A 155 -2.11 -6.46 23.89
CA THR A 155 -1.51 -5.16 23.56
C THR A 155 -1.27 -5.02 22.04
N PHE A 156 -0.69 -6.03 21.38
CA PHE A 156 -0.49 -6.01 19.94
C PHE A 156 -1.80 -5.95 19.18
N THR A 157 -2.80 -6.71 19.61
CA THR A 157 -4.13 -6.70 18.97
C THR A 157 -4.83 -5.37 19.16
N ALA A 158 -4.83 -4.83 20.38
CA ALA A 158 -5.41 -3.51 20.68
C ALA A 158 -4.72 -2.42 19.88
N GLY A 159 -3.38 -2.47 19.76
CA GLY A 159 -2.61 -1.53 18.94
C GLY A 159 -3.01 -1.55 17.47
N SER A 160 -3.19 -2.74 16.86
CA SER A 160 -3.60 -2.84 15.46
C SER A 160 -5.03 -2.34 15.22
N VAL A 161 -5.95 -2.63 16.13
CA VAL A 161 -7.34 -2.10 16.08
C VAL A 161 -7.35 -0.59 16.25
N PHE A 162 -6.49 -0.06 17.12
CA PHE A 162 -6.34 1.38 17.30
C PHE A 162 -5.82 2.07 16.03
N VAL A 163 -4.81 1.48 15.36
CA VAL A 163 -4.30 2.01 14.07
C VAL A 163 -5.38 1.95 12.98
N MET A 164 -6.16 0.88 12.91
CA MET A 164 -7.33 0.79 12.02
C MET A 164 -8.28 1.95 12.27
N TRP A 165 -8.66 2.19 13.53
CA TRP A 165 -9.56 3.28 13.89
C TRP A 165 -8.98 4.66 13.51
N LEU A 166 -7.69 4.91 13.73
CA LEU A 166 -7.01 6.13 13.28
C LEU A 166 -7.11 6.30 11.76
N GLY A 167 -6.92 5.23 10.99
CA GLY A 167 -7.05 5.24 9.53
C GLY A 167 -8.49 5.58 9.08
N GLU A 168 -9.49 5.04 9.73
CA GLU A 168 -10.90 5.36 9.47
C GLU A 168 -11.24 6.82 9.78
N GLN A 169 -10.69 7.38 10.86
CA GLN A 169 -10.86 8.80 11.20
C GLN A 169 -10.30 9.72 10.11
N ILE A 170 -9.11 9.42 9.57
CA ILE A 170 -8.52 10.18 8.46
C ILE A 170 -9.42 10.08 7.22
N THR A 171 -9.87 8.86 6.88
CA THR A 171 -10.75 8.63 5.72
C THR A 171 -12.07 9.41 5.85
N GLY A 172 -12.65 9.43 7.05
CA GLY A 172 -13.88 10.18 7.36
C GLY A 172 -13.74 11.70 7.14
N MET A 173 -12.53 12.26 7.27
CA MET A 173 -12.26 13.67 6.96
C MET A 173 -12.21 13.96 5.45
N GLY A 174 -12.13 12.94 4.58
CA GLY A 174 -12.19 13.07 3.12
C GLY A 174 -10.93 13.66 2.48
N ILE A 175 -9.76 13.49 3.10
CA ILE A 175 -8.45 13.92 2.53
C ILE A 175 -7.76 12.78 1.76
N GLY A 176 -8.44 11.70 1.48
CA GLY A 176 -7.90 10.51 0.83
C GLY A 176 -8.10 9.26 1.68
N ASN A 177 -7.39 8.18 1.34
CA ASN A 177 -7.45 6.93 2.09
C ASN A 177 -6.54 7.02 3.33
N GLY A 178 -7.13 7.06 4.53
CA GLY A 178 -6.39 7.21 5.79
C GLY A 178 -5.42 6.07 6.06
N ILE A 179 -5.76 4.85 5.65
CA ILE A 179 -4.90 3.67 5.77
C ILE A 179 -3.62 3.86 4.97
N SER A 180 -3.76 4.31 3.73
CA SER A 180 -2.63 4.60 2.86
C SER A 180 -1.76 5.73 3.42
N ILE A 181 -2.36 6.75 4.03
CA ILE A 181 -1.63 7.86 4.68
C ILE A 181 -0.84 7.37 5.89
N LEU A 182 -1.38 6.45 6.69
CA LEU A 182 -0.65 5.84 7.81
C LEU A 182 0.53 4.99 7.34
N LEU A 183 0.35 4.18 6.28
CA LEU A 183 1.46 3.45 5.64
C LEU A 183 2.54 4.40 5.12
N PHE A 184 2.14 5.46 4.44
CA PHE A 184 3.04 6.50 3.96
C PHE A 184 3.86 7.11 5.11
N ALA A 185 3.22 7.45 6.22
CA ALA A 185 3.90 7.98 7.40
C ALA A 185 4.87 6.98 8.03
N GLY A 186 4.51 5.69 8.08
CA GLY A 186 5.38 4.60 8.54
C GLY A 186 6.64 4.49 7.69
N ILE A 187 6.50 4.48 6.36
CA ILE A 187 7.62 4.35 5.43
C ILE A 187 8.54 5.58 5.49
N ILE A 188 7.97 6.79 5.42
CA ILE A 188 8.75 8.05 5.46
C ILE A 188 9.53 8.18 6.77
N SER A 189 8.98 7.70 7.87
CA SER A 189 9.64 7.80 9.17
C SER A 189 11.00 7.08 9.24
N ARG A 190 11.28 6.17 8.31
CA ARG A 190 12.56 5.45 8.22
C ARG A 190 13.59 6.14 7.31
N LEU A 191 13.20 7.15 6.54
CA LEU A 191 14.15 7.86 5.68
C LEU A 191 15.34 8.47 6.45
N PRO A 192 15.15 9.13 7.61
CA PRO A 192 16.28 9.65 8.39
C PRO A 192 17.27 8.56 8.81
N SER A 193 16.76 7.39 9.24
CA SER A 193 17.60 6.24 9.60
C SER A 193 18.40 5.71 8.40
N ALA A 194 17.78 5.64 7.22
CA ALA A 194 18.46 5.21 6.00
C ALA A 194 19.60 6.16 5.62
N VAL A 195 19.38 7.47 5.73
CA VAL A 195 20.44 8.47 5.49
C VAL A 195 21.58 8.31 6.50
N PHE A 196 21.25 8.07 7.77
CA PHE A 196 22.24 7.84 8.81
C PHE A 196 23.08 6.58 8.54
N TYR A 197 22.46 5.47 8.14
CA TYR A 197 23.18 4.24 7.74
C TYR A 197 24.11 4.44 6.53
N MET A 198 23.69 5.25 5.56
CA MET A 198 24.57 5.59 4.42
C MET A 198 25.79 6.39 4.89
N TYR A 199 25.59 7.35 5.78
CA TYR A 199 26.68 8.16 6.33
C TYR A 199 27.66 7.30 7.14
N GLU A 200 27.17 6.45 8.05
CA GLU A 200 28.00 5.53 8.82
C GLU A 200 28.76 4.54 7.91
N GLY A 201 28.09 3.99 6.89
CA GLY A 201 28.71 3.09 5.93
C GLY A 201 29.88 3.75 5.20
N ALA A 202 29.74 5.02 4.78
CA ALA A 202 30.83 5.77 4.16
C ALA A 202 31.97 6.08 5.13
N LYS A 203 31.64 6.41 6.38
CA LYS A 203 32.62 6.66 7.43
C LYS A 203 33.44 5.41 7.78
N ASN A 204 32.80 4.25 7.89
CA ASN A 204 33.44 2.98 8.16
C ASN A 204 34.38 2.57 7.02
N TRP A 205 33.99 2.83 5.76
CA TRP A 205 34.87 2.62 4.61
C TRP A 205 36.09 3.53 4.65
N ALA A 206 35.93 4.83 4.95
CA ALA A 206 37.02 5.78 5.07
C ALA A 206 37.97 5.44 6.25
N ALA A 207 37.47 4.76 7.28
CA ALA A 207 38.27 4.26 8.40
C ALA A 207 38.97 2.92 8.14
N GLY A 208 38.86 2.35 6.91
CA GLY A 208 39.50 1.09 6.55
C GLY A 208 38.94 -0.14 7.26
N LYS A 209 37.70 -0.07 7.78
CA LYS A 209 37.05 -1.22 8.40
C LYS A 209 36.67 -2.26 7.34
N GLU A 210 36.94 -3.54 7.62
CA GLU A 210 36.45 -4.62 6.77
C GLU A 210 34.97 -4.90 7.00
N SER A 211 34.27 -5.34 5.95
CA SER A 211 32.87 -5.75 6.01
C SER A 211 32.75 -7.04 6.84
N GLY A 212 32.59 -6.90 8.14
CA GLY A 212 32.46 -8.02 9.06
C GLY A 212 31.63 -7.66 10.28
N GLY A 213 30.68 -8.51 10.65
CA GLY A 213 29.80 -8.30 11.79
C GLY A 213 28.65 -7.34 11.54
N THR A 214 28.39 -6.43 12.48
CA THR A 214 27.30 -5.46 12.45
C THR A 214 27.64 -4.15 11.71
N ASP A 215 28.89 -3.96 11.30
CA ASP A 215 29.37 -2.72 10.68
C ASP A 215 29.02 -2.71 9.17
N VAL A 216 28.21 -1.75 8.77
CA VAL A 216 27.91 -1.49 7.36
C VAL A 216 29.09 -0.73 6.75
N VAL A 217 29.73 -1.29 5.71
CA VAL A 217 30.81 -0.64 4.97
C VAL A 217 30.32 -0.36 3.55
N LEU A 218 30.27 0.89 3.16
CA LEU A 218 29.76 1.34 1.87
C LEU A 218 30.81 2.18 1.16
N HIS A 219 31.21 1.76 -0.05
CA HIS A 219 32.06 2.58 -0.88
C HIS A 219 31.37 3.93 -1.18
N PRO A 220 32.01 5.10 -0.96
CA PRO A 220 31.38 6.41 -1.11
C PRO A 220 30.73 6.65 -2.48
N VAL A 221 31.23 6.03 -3.55
CA VAL A 221 30.67 6.11 -4.89
C VAL A 221 29.28 5.42 -4.99
N MET A 222 28.99 4.45 -4.13
CA MET A 222 27.68 3.78 -4.14
C MET A 222 26.54 4.69 -3.68
N ILE A 223 26.83 5.67 -2.83
CA ILE A 223 25.81 6.60 -2.30
C ILE A 223 25.20 7.45 -3.42
N PRO A 224 25.98 8.21 -4.24
CA PRO A 224 25.42 8.96 -5.34
C PRO A 224 24.75 8.07 -6.40
N VAL A 225 25.31 6.89 -6.69
CA VAL A 225 24.69 5.93 -7.63
C VAL A 225 23.32 5.49 -7.14
N PHE A 226 23.18 5.17 -5.84
CA PHE A 226 21.91 4.79 -5.23
C PHE A 226 20.91 5.96 -5.25
N LEU A 227 21.33 7.17 -4.88
CA LEU A 227 20.47 8.35 -4.91
C LEU A 227 19.97 8.67 -6.32
N ILE A 228 20.83 8.61 -7.32
CA ILE A 228 20.45 8.81 -8.73
C ILE A 228 19.47 7.72 -9.15
N GLY A 229 19.74 6.45 -8.84
CA GLY A 229 18.85 5.33 -9.13
C GLY A 229 17.47 5.50 -8.47
N MET A 230 17.42 5.94 -7.21
CA MET A 230 16.18 6.23 -6.50
C MET A 230 15.39 7.37 -7.13
N ILE A 231 16.08 8.47 -7.54
CA ILE A 231 15.43 9.59 -8.23
C ILE A 231 14.89 9.15 -9.60
N LEU A 232 15.65 8.39 -10.37
CA LEU A 232 15.20 7.87 -11.66
C LEU A 232 13.97 6.96 -11.49
N MET A 233 13.99 6.07 -10.50
CA MET A 233 12.84 5.20 -10.18
C MET A 233 11.62 6.04 -9.78
N LEU A 234 11.81 7.07 -8.97
CA LEU A 234 10.74 7.98 -8.55
C LEU A 234 10.11 8.70 -9.74
N VAL A 235 10.93 9.26 -10.64
CA VAL A 235 10.46 9.91 -11.88
C VAL A 235 9.71 8.91 -12.75
N PHE A 236 10.23 7.70 -12.91
CA PHE A 236 9.60 6.64 -13.70
C PHE A 236 8.22 6.24 -13.12
N ILE A 237 8.13 6.08 -11.81
CA ILE A 237 6.86 5.76 -11.12
C ILE A 237 5.84 6.89 -11.32
N VAL A 238 6.25 8.14 -11.12
CA VAL A 238 5.35 9.31 -11.30
C VAL A 238 4.87 9.39 -12.74
N TYR A 239 5.78 9.26 -13.71
CA TYR A 239 5.44 9.32 -15.13
C TYR A 239 4.39 8.29 -15.53
N ILE A 240 4.56 7.03 -15.14
CA ILE A 240 3.60 5.97 -15.48
C ILE A 240 2.30 6.11 -14.69
N SER A 241 2.35 6.49 -13.41
CA SER A 241 1.16 6.66 -12.57
C SER A 241 0.26 7.82 -13.02
N LEU A 242 0.83 8.82 -13.69
CA LEU A 242 0.10 9.93 -14.30
C LEU A 242 -0.32 9.65 -15.74
N SER A 243 0.24 8.63 -16.38
CA SER A 243 -0.05 8.30 -17.77
C SER A 243 -1.47 7.77 -17.91
N GLU A 244 -2.20 8.33 -18.88
CA GLU A 244 -3.58 7.93 -19.19
C GLU A 244 -3.79 7.83 -20.70
N ARG A 245 -4.61 6.86 -21.11
CA ARG A 245 -5.09 6.75 -22.49
C ARG A 245 -6.44 7.43 -22.61
N LYS A 246 -6.53 8.49 -23.39
CA LYS A 246 -7.76 9.21 -23.66
C LYS A 246 -8.50 8.58 -24.84
N SER A 247 -9.69 8.03 -24.59
CA SER A 247 -10.57 7.49 -25.63
C SER A 247 -11.61 8.54 -25.98
N PRO A 248 -11.69 9.01 -27.26
CA PRO A 248 -12.64 10.04 -27.65
C PRO A 248 -14.07 9.53 -27.61
N VAL A 249 -14.97 10.33 -27.06
CA VAL A 249 -16.42 10.11 -27.02
C VAL A 249 -17.12 11.29 -27.60
N GLN A 250 -18.09 11.05 -28.47
CA GLN A 250 -18.96 12.06 -29.04
C GLN A 250 -20.38 11.87 -28.52
N TYR A 251 -21.02 12.97 -28.18
CA TYR A 251 -22.43 12.98 -27.81
C TYR A 251 -23.27 13.51 -28.96
N ALA A 252 -24.40 12.86 -29.21
CA ALA A 252 -25.34 13.31 -30.24
C ALA A 252 -25.87 14.72 -29.92
N LYS A 253 -25.97 15.55 -30.93
CA LYS A 253 -26.57 16.88 -30.80
C LYS A 253 -28.06 16.73 -30.51
N ARG A 254 -28.56 17.36 -29.44
CA ARG A 254 -29.99 17.44 -29.13
C ARG A 254 -30.50 18.82 -29.42
N VAL A 255 -31.58 18.91 -30.18
CA VAL A 255 -32.30 20.15 -30.39
C VAL A 255 -33.43 20.22 -29.36
N VAL A 256 -33.39 21.21 -28.48
CA VAL A 256 -34.45 21.49 -27.51
C VAL A 256 -35.01 22.86 -27.84
N GLY A 257 -36.17 22.90 -28.51
CA GLY A 257 -36.76 24.11 -29.05
C GLY A 257 -35.92 24.69 -30.20
N ARG A 258 -35.60 25.98 -30.14
CA ARG A 258 -34.76 26.71 -31.12
C ARG A 258 -33.24 26.62 -30.83
N LYS A 259 -32.83 26.05 -29.71
CA LYS A 259 -31.42 25.97 -29.31
C LYS A 259 -30.86 24.54 -29.47
N MET A 260 -29.70 24.47 -30.09
CA MET A 260 -28.97 23.24 -30.30
C MET A 260 -28.05 23.00 -29.09
N TYR A 261 -28.29 21.93 -28.33
CA TYR A 261 -27.47 21.51 -27.20
C TYR A 261 -26.74 20.20 -27.57
N GLY A 262 -25.46 20.08 -27.16
CA GLY A 262 -24.65 18.90 -27.39
C GLY A 262 -23.65 19.04 -28.54
N GLY A 263 -23.00 17.96 -28.90
CA GLY A 263 -21.92 17.96 -29.90
C GLY A 263 -20.54 18.24 -29.31
N GLN A 264 -20.41 18.24 -27.96
CA GLN A 264 -19.10 18.31 -27.33
C GLN A 264 -18.41 16.95 -27.43
N ALA A 265 -17.21 16.96 -27.98
CA ALA A 265 -16.32 15.80 -27.92
C ALA A 265 -15.65 15.80 -26.54
N THR A 266 -15.89 14.74 -25.78
CA THR A 266 -15.21 14.49 -24.51
C THR A 266 -14.31 13.28 -24.64
N THR A 267 -13.46 13.03 -23.65
CA THR A 267 -12.59 11.86 -23.63
C THR A 267 -12.80 11.09 -22.35
N ILE A 268 -12.79 9.74 -22.43
CA ILE A 268 -12.72 8.88 -21.25
C ILE A 268 -11.24 8.63 -20.95
N PRO A 269 -10.71 9.17 -19.83
CA PRO A 269 -9.34 8.88 -19.43
C PRO A 269 -9.26 7.49 -18.78
N ILE A 270 -8.46 6.59 -19.35
CA ILE A 270 -8.17 5.26 -18.81
C ILE A 270 -6.72 5.31 -18.33
N LYS A 271 -6.50 5.27 -17.02
CA LYS A 271 -5.14 5.31 -16.44
C LYS A 271 -4.38 4.03 -16.79
N VAL A 272 -3.08 4.13 -17.01
CA VAL A 272 -2.21 2.96 -17.26
C VAL A 272 -2.13 2.09 -16.01
N ASN A 273 -1.99 2.70 -14.84
CA ASN A 273 -2.08 2.01 -13.57
C ASN A 273 -3.45 2.28 -12.91
N MET A 274 -4.49 1.57 -13.39
CA MET A 274 -5.84 1.68 -12.81
C MET A 274 -5.93 1.04 -11.43
N SER A 275 -5.23 -0.07 -11.24
CA SER A 275 -5.27 -0.85 -10.00
C SER A 275 -4.52 -0.19 -8.84
N GLY A 276 -3.72 0.85 -9.11
CA GLY A 276 -2.92 1.52 -8.09
C GLY A 276 -1.86 0.60 -7.48
N VAL A 277 -1.73 0.63 -6.16
CA VAL A 277 -0.74 -0.14 -5.39
C VAL A 277 -1.32 -1.46 -4.87
N MET A 278 -2.65 -1.62 -4.89
CA MET A 278 -3.34 -2.75 -4.28
C MET A 278 -2.85 -4.13 -4.77
N PRO A 279 -2.61 -4.36 -6.08
CA PRO A 279 -2.10 -5.64 -6.56
C PRO A 279 -0.77 -6.05 -5.93
N ILE A 280 0.11 -5.09 -5.68
CA ILE A 280 1.42 -5.36 -5.06
C ILE A 280 1.25 -5.76 -3.60
N ILE A 281 0.42 -5.03 -2.86
CA ILE A 281 0.16 -5.31 -1.44
C ILE A 281 -0.45 -6.70 -1.30
N PHE A 282 -1.39 -7.09 -2.17
CA PHE A 282 -2.03 -8.41 -2.17
C PHE A 282 -1.05 -9.52 -2.55
N ALA A 283 -0.31 -9.33 -3.63
CA ALA A 283 0.71 -10.28 -4.04
C ALA A 283 1.76 -10.50 -2.95
N GLN A 284 2.20 -9.42 -2.29
CA GLN A 284 3.15 -9.47 -1.18
C GLN A 284 2.59 -10.20 0.02
N THR A 285 1.33 -9.91 0.40
CA THR A 285 0.66 -10.58 1.52
C THR A 285 0.60 -12.09 1.29
N ILE A 286 0.18 -12.54 0.10
CA ILE A 286 0.07 -13.97 -0.23
C ILE A 286 1.46 -14.61 -0.34
N ALA A 287 2.42 -13.96 -1.00
CA ALA A 287 3.79 -14.46 -1.14
C ALA A 287 4.50 -14.57 0.21
N SER A 288 4.10 -13.77 1.21
CA SER A 288 4.67 -13.80 2.56
C SER A 288 4.11 -14.90 3.46
N ILE A 289 2.98 -15.54 3.10
CA ILE A 289 2.33 -16.56 3.94
C ILE A 289 3.28 -17.72 4.30
N PRO A 290 3.99 -18.37 3.36
CA PRO A 290 4.87 -19.49 3.69
C PRO A 290 5.96 -19.12 4.69
N ALA A 291 6.62 -17.99 4.47
CA ALA A 291 7.67 -17.53 5.38
C ALA A 291 7.13 -17.04 6.72
N THR A 292 5.91 -16.51 6.77
CA THR A 292 5.24 -16.15 8.01
C THR A 292 4.91 -17.41 8.83
N ILE A 293 4.42 -18.47 8.19
CA ILE A 293 4.17 -19.76 8.85
C ILE A 293 5.47 -20.33 9.40
N ALA A 294 6.56 -20.28 8.62
CA ALA A 294 7.89 -20.75 9.07
C ALA A 294 8.41 -19.99 10.30
N ALA A 295 8.19 -18.69 10.35
CA ALA A 295 8.59 -17.87 11.49
C ALA A 295 7.82 -18.24 12.77
N PHE A 296 6.58 -18.74 12.64
CA PHE A 296 5.74 -19.13 13.78
C PHE A 296 5.88 -20.61 14.17
N VAL A 297 6.32 -21.47 13.26
CA VAL A 297 6.48 -22.91 13.48
C VAL A 297 7.94 -23.32 13.24
N PRO A 298 8.81 -23.28 14.28
CA PRO A 298 10.25 -23.51 14.13
C PRO A 298 10.61 -24.86 13.51
N SER A 299 9.78 -25.89 13.69
CA SER A 299 9.98 -27.21 13.09
C SER A 299 9.88 -27.21 11.55
N MET A 300 9.30 -26.17 10.96
CA MET A 300 9.18 -26.04 9.51
C MET A 300 10.28 -25.16 8.90
N SER A 301 11.06 -24.42 9.70
CA SER A 301 12.07 -23.46 9.23
C SER A 301 13.12 -24.08 8.32
N ASP A 302 13.49 -25.33 8.52
CA ASP A 302 14.50 -26.06 7.73
C ASP A 302 13.93 -26.79 6.51
N SER A 303 12.62 -26.68 6.26
CA SER A 303 11.99 -27.30 5.11
C SER A 303 12.51 -26.69 3.81
N THR A 304 12.87 -27.54 2.84
CA THR A 304 13.26 -27.13 1.48
C THR A 304 12.21 -26.23 0.83
N PHE A 305 10.92 -26.50 1.11
CA PHE A 305 9.82 -25.69 0.61
C PHE A 305 9.92 -24.23 1.07
N ILE A 306 10.27 -23.97 2.32
CA ILE A 306 10.39 -22.62 2.86
C ILE A 306 11.59 -21.89 2.31
N ARG A 307 12.72 -22.58 2.13
CA ARG A 307 13.92 -22.02 1.49
C ARG A 307 13.65 -21.55 0.05
N LEU A 308 12.73 -22.20 -0.67
CA LEU A 308 12.31 -21.77 -2.01
C LEU A 308 11.52 -20.46 -2.01
N PHE A 309 10.81 -20.17 -0.90
CA PHE A 309 10.04 -18.95 -0.70
C PHE A 309 10.78 -17.87 0.10
N ASP A 310 12.10 -18.02 0.29
CA ASP A 310 12.90 -16.93 0.84
C ASP A 310 12.91 -15.74 -0.14
N THR A 311 12.87 -14.52 0.42
CA THR A 311 12.79 -13.27 -0.36
C THR A 311 13.94 -13.08 -1.34
N THR A 312 15.07 -13.73 -1.11
CA THR A 312 16.25 -13.72 -1.99
C THR A 312 16.20 -14.77 -3.10
N SER A 313 15.24 -15.69 -3.05
CA SER A 313 15.10 -16.78 -4.04
C SER A 313 14.52 -16.26 -5.37
N VAL A 314 15.08 -16.76 -6.48
CA VAL A 314 14.55 -16.50 -7.83
C VAL A 314 13.10 -17.01 -7.96
N ILE A 315 12.76 -18.13 -7.30
CA ILE A 315 11.41 -18.70 -7.31
C ILE A 315 10.42 -17.74 -6.64
N TYR A 316 10.79 -17.15 -5.52
CA TYR A 316 9.99 -16.10 -4.86
C TYR A 316 9.72 -14.93 -5.81
N CYS A 317 10.75 -14.42 -6.49
CA CYS A 317 10.62 -13.31 -7.44
C CYS A 317 9.65 -13.64 -8.59
N VAL A 318 9.73 -14.86 -9.15
CA VAL A 318 8.84 -15.31 -10.23
C VAL A 318 7.40 -15.45 -9.75
N VAL A 319 7.17 -16.13 -8.62
CA VAL A 319 5.83 -16.28 -8.02
C VAL A 319 5.24 -14.93 -7.67
N TYR A 320 6.04 -14.06 -7.09
CA TYR A 320 5.61 -12.70 -6.73
C TYR A 320 5.21 -11.88 -7.96
N ALA A 321 6.00 -11.94 -9.05
CA ALA A 321 5.66 -11.31 -10.33
C ALA A 321 4.34 -11.84 -10.90
N LEU A 322 4.14 -13.16 -10.93
CA LEU A 322 2.91 -13.78 -11.40
C LEU A 322 1.68 -13.38 -10.57
N LEU A 323 1.84 -13.32 -9.25
CA LEU A 323 0.78 -12.84 -8.36
C LEU A 323 0.45 -11.36 -8.63
N ILE A 324 1.45 -10.49 -8.84
CA ILE A 324 1.22 -9.08 -9.18
C ILE A 324 0.42 -8.97 -10.48
N VAL A 325 0.80 -9.74 -11.51
CA VAL A 325 0.07 -9.75 -12.79
C VAL A 325 -1.36 -10.23 -12.59
N GLY A 326 -1.57 -11.35 -11.91
CA GLY A 326 -2.90 -11.90 -11.63
C GLY A 326 -3.80 -10.91 -10.88
N PHE A 327 -3.29 -10.30 -9.79
CA PHE A 327 -4.04 -9.31 -9.04
C PHE A 327 -4.26 -8.00 -9.79
N SER A 328 -3.36 -7.61 -10.67
CA SER A 328 -3.56 -6.43 -11.52
C SER A 328 -4.76 -6.61 -12.45
N TYR A 329 -4.91 -7.78 -13.07
CA TYR A 329 -6.08 -8.11 -13.88
C TYR A 329 -7.36 -8.18 -13.03
N PHE A 330 -7.28 -8.85 -11.89
CA PHE A 330 -8.41 -8.95 -10.96
C PHE A 330 -8.92 -7.56 -10.55
N TYR A 331 -8.03 -6.67 -10.12
CA TYR A 331 -8.38 -5.31 -9.73
C TYR A 331 -8.90 -4.45 -10.87
N ALA A 332 -8.29 -4.56 -12.05
CA ALA A 332 -8.72 -3.79 -13.21
C ALA A 332 -10.17 -4.12 -13.58
N THR A 333 -10.60 -5.38 -13.48
CA THR A 333 -11.99 -5.79 -13.77
C THR A 333 -12.99 -5.31 -12.72
N ILE A 334 -12.58 -5.19 -11.46
CA ILE A 334 -13.44 -4.64 -10.38
C ILE A 334 -13.59 -3.13 -10.54
N GLN A 335 -12.50 -2.43 -10.85
CA GLN A 335 -12.46 -0.97 -10.85
C GLN A 335 -13.06 -0.35 -12.09
N PHE A 336 -13.01 -1.04 -13.21
CA PHE A 336 -13.57 -0.59 -14.49
C PHE A 336 -14.40 -1.69 -15.13
N ASN A 337 -15.72 -1.50 -15.16
CA ASN A 337 -16.65 -2.41 -15.83
C ASN A 337 -16.99 -1.88 -17.24
N PRO A 338 -16.39 -2.42 -18.32
CA PRO A 338 -16.62 -1.95 -19.68
C PRO A 338 -18.08 -2.00 -20.12
N VAL A 339 -18.84 -2.99 -19.62
CA VAL A 339 -20.26 -3.17 -19.99
C VAL A 339 -21.10 -2.06 -19.36
N GLU A 340 -20.86 -1.74 -18.09
CA GLU A 340 -21.58 -0.69 -17.38
C GLU A 340 -21.28 0.69 -17.99
N VAL A 341 -20.00 0.97 -18.25
CA VAL A 341 -19.59 2.22 -18.91
C VAL A 341 -20.23 2.36 -20.28
N SER A 342 -20.24 1.29 -21.09
CA SER A 342 -20.86 1.30 -22.42
C SER A 342 -22.38 1.53 -22.34
N ASN A 343 -23.06 0.91 -21.36
CA ASN A 343 -24.50 1.10 -21.15
C ASN A 343 -24.81 2.53 -20.69
N ASN A 344 -24.00 3.10 -19.83
CA ASN A 344 -24.15 4.48 -19.37
C ASN A 344 -23.94 5.48 -20.53
N LEU A 345 -22.92 5.25 -21.36
CA LEU A 345 -22.73 6.03 -22.59
C LEU A 345 -23.95 5.95 -23.53
N LYS A 346 -24.48 4.74 -23.75
CA LYS A 346 -25.67 4.53 -24.57
C LYS A 346 -26.88 5.30 -24.05
N LYS A 347 -27.12 5.24 -22.71
CA LYS A 347 -28.23 5.98 -22.06
C LYS A 347 -28.09 7.49 -22.20
N GLN A 348 -26.86 8.02 -22.22
CA GLN A 348 -26.56 9.44 -22.37
C GLN A 348 -26.48 9.90 -23.85
N GLY A 349 -26.67 9.00 -24.82
CA GLY A 349 -26.54 9.29 -26.24
C GLY A 349 -25.10 9.51 -26.70
N GLY A 350 -24.12 9.02 -25.92
CA GLY A 350 -22.71 9.03 -26.26
C GLY A 350 -22.29 7.80 -27.07
N PHE A 351 -21.35 7.98 -27.97
CA PHE A 351 -20.74 6.90 -28.74
C PHE A 351 -19.26 7.14 -28.98
N ILE A 352 -18.51 6.06 -29.18
CA ILE A 352 -17.10 6.12 -29.56
C ILE A 352 -17.03 6.11 -31.10
N PRO A 353 -16.33 7.09 -31.75
CA PRO A 353 -16.19 7.10 -33.20
C PRO A 353 -15.68 5.75 -33.73
N GLY A 354 -16.37 5.21 -34.74
CA GLY A 354 -16.04 3.93 -35.34
C GLY A 354 -16.68 2.70 -34.68
N TYR A 355 -17.36 2.86 -33.52
CA TYR A 355 -18.04 1.74 -32.83
C TYR A 355 -19.52 2.07 -32.56
N ARG A 356 -20.40 1.08 -32.78
CA ARG A 356 -21.82 1.22 -32.42
C ARG A 356 -21.99 1.24 -30.91
N ALA A 357 -22.91 2.07 -30.41
CA ALA A 357 -23.23 2.14 -28.99
C ALA A 357 -23.75 0.78 -28.48
N GLY A 358 -23.30 0.36 -27.28
CA GLY A 358 -23.67 -0.90 -26.64
C GLY A 358 -22.55 -1.94 -26.70
N ARG A 359 -22.87 -3.19 -27.01
CA ARG A 359 -21.93 -4.33 -26.94
C ARG A 359 -20.61 -4.11 -27.69
N PRO A 360 -20.57 -3.59 -28.95
CA PRO A 360 -19.31 -3.34 -29.64
C PRO A 360 -18.41 -2.31 -28.94
N THR A 361 -19.01 -1.31 -28.29
CA THR A 361 -18.28 -0.32 -27.47
C THR A 361 -17.70 -1.00 -26.21
N ALA A 362 -18.45 -1.89 -25.55
CA ALA A 362 -17.96 -2.64 -24.40
C ALA A 362 -16.79 -3.55 -24.75
N GLU A 363 -16.86 -4.26 -25.90
CA GLU A 363 -15.78 -5.12 -26.40
C GLU A 363 -14.52 -4.30 -26.74
N PHE A 364 -14.67 -3.11 -27.34
CA PHE A 364 -13.56 -2.22 -27.60
C PHE A 364 -12.88 -1.73 -26.30
N LEU A 365 -13.68 -1.27 -25.33
CA LEU A 365 -13.18 -0.82 -24.03
C LEU A 365 -12.48 -1.97 -23.27
N SER A 366 -13.04 -3.18 -23.29
CA SER A 366 -12.44 -4.38 -22.71
C SER A 366 -11.08 -4.70 -23.33
N LYS A 367 -10.97 -4.61 -24.67
CA LYS A 367 -9.70 -4.86 -25.37
C LYS A 367 -8.63 -3.82 -25.02
N ILE A 368 -9.03 -2.56 -24.86
CA ILE A 368 -8.11 -1.49 -24.41
C ILE A 368 -7.69 -1.76 -22.97
N LEU A 369 -8.65 -2.05 -22.09
CA LEU A 369 -8.39 -2.33 -20.67
C LEU A 369 -7.37 -3.45 -20.52
N ASN A 370 -7.59 -4.59 -21.18
CA ASN A 370 -6.70 -5.74 -21.08
C ASN A 370 -5.27 -5.42 -21.52
N ARG A 371 -5.08 -4.66 -22.60
CA ARG A 371 -3.76 -4.26 -23.07
C ARG A 371 -3.06 -3.29 -22.11
N ILE A 372 -3.80 -2.32 -21.61
CA ILE A 372 -3.26 -1.34 -20.66
C ILE A 372 -2.94 -2.02 -19.32
N THR A 373 -3.80 -2.91 -18.85
CA THR A 373 -3.58 -3.66 -17.62
C THR A 373 -2.34 -4.56 -17.71
N LEU A 374 -2.10 -5.21 -18.86
CA LEU A 374 -0.88 -6.00 -19.06
C LEU A 374 0.39 -5.13 -18.91
N PHE A 375 0.40 -3.98 -19.59
CA PHE A 375 1.53 -3.05 -19.48
C PHE A 375 1.71 -2.53 -18.04
N GLY A 376 0.61 -2.13 -17.39
CA GLY A 376 0.61 -1.70 -15.99
C GLY A 376 1.09 -2.81 -15.03
N ALA A 377 0.68 -4.06 -15.25
CA ALA A 377 1.08 -5.20 -14.43
C ALA A 377 2.58 -5.52 -14.56
N ILE A 378 3.12 -5.50 -15.79
CA ILE A 378 4.56 -5.67 -16.03
C ILE A 378 5.36 -4.56 -15.36
N TYR A 379 4.91 -3.32 -15.51
CA TYR A 379 5.50 -2.18 -14.83
C TYR A 379 5.54 -2.37 -13.31
N LEU A 380 4.41 -2.75 -12.69
CA LEU A 380 4.32 -2.99 -11.25
C LEU A 380 5.25 -4.12 -10.82
N ALA A 381 5.33 -5.21 -11.58
CA ALA A 381 6.23 -6.33 -11.31
C ALA A 381 7.71 -5.90 -11.35
N ILE A 382 8.11 -5.12 -12.36
CA ILE A 382 9.48 -4.60 -12.47
C ILE A 382 9.82 -3.73 -11.26
N VAL A 383 8.96 -2.77 -10.91
CA VAL A 383 9.17 -1.86 -9.77
C VAL A 383 9.22 -2.62 -8.45
N ALA A 384 8.43 -3.68 -8.30
CA ALA A 384 8.39 -4.48 -7.08
C ALA A 384 9.62 -5.39 -6.92
N ILE A 385 10.15 -5.94 -8.02
CA ILE A 385 11.28 -6.87 -8.00
C ILE A 385 12.63 -6.15 -7.99
N LEU A 386 12.72 -4.98 -8.63
CA LEU A 386 13.97 -4.24 -8.76
C LEU A 386 14.74 -4.06 -7.43
N PRO A 387 14.13 -3.72 -6.30
CA PRO A 387 14.83 -3.60 -5.02
C PRO A 387 15.29 -4.93 -4.43
N ILE A 388 14.52 -6.01 -4.68
CA ILE A 388 14.91 -7.35 -4.23
C ILE A 388 16.21 -7.74 -4.95
N VAL A 389 16.27 -7.52 -6.26
CA VAL A 389 17.46 -7.79 -7.09
C VAL A 389 18.63 -6.88 -6.70
N THR A 390 18.38 -5.58 -6.52
CA THR A 390 19.44 -4.65 -6.11
C THR A 390 19.96 -4.96 -4.70
N GLY A 391 19.08 -5.32 -3.77
CA GLY A 391 19.46 -5.75 -2.42
C GLY A 391 20.32 -7.01 -2.42
N ALA A 392 20.02 -7.97 -3.29
CA ALA A 392 20.80 -9.20 -3.46
C ALA A 392 22.20 -8.93 -4.09
N ILE A 393 22.26 -8.04 -5.10
CA ILE A 393 23.51 -7.69 -5.79
C ILE A 393 24.44 -6.89 -4.88
N PHE A 394 23.92 -5.85 -4.24
CA PHE A 394 24.73 -4.91 -3.46
C PHE A 394 24.94 -5.36 -2.00
N ARG A 395 24.28 -6.40 -1.54
CA ARG A 395 24.30 -6.90 -0.13
C ARG A 395 24.01 -5.81 0.90
N ILE A 396 23.27 -4.79 0.51
CA ILE A 396 22.95 -3.63 1.35
C ILE A 396 21.49 -3.79 1.84
N SER A 397 21.34 -4.61 2.85
CA SER A 397 20.04 -4.87 3.48
C SER A 397 19.42 -3.63 4.16
N ALA A 398 20.25 -2.72 4.65
CA ALA A 398 19.80 -1.49 5.29
C ALA A 398 19.13 -0.48 4.32
N LEU A 399 19.42 -0.57 3.02
CA LEU A 399 18.84 0.25 1.96
C LEU A 399 17.61 -0.39 1.30
N ALA A 400 17.09 -1.46 1.85
CA ALA A 400 15.82 -2.09 1.41
C ALA A 400 14.58 -1.21 1.70
N ILE A 401 14.69 0.10 1.45
CA ILE A 401 13.53 0.93 1.11
C ILE A 401 13.10 0.43 -0.26
N GLY A 402 12.35 -0.68 -0.24
CA GLY A 402 12.00 -1.42 -1.45
C GLY A 402 11.20 -0.56 -2.41
N GLY A 403 11.28 -0.86 -3.71
CA GLY A 403 10.47 -0.18 -4.74
C GLY A 403 8.98 -0.21 -4.45
N THR A 404 8.50 -1.22 -3.74
CA THR A 404 7.14 -1.27 -3.20
C THR A 404 6.88 -0.10 -2.24
N SER A 405 7.81 0.21 -1.34
CA SER A 405 7.69 1.34 -0.41
C SER A 405 7.70 2.67 -1.14
N VAL A 406 8.61 2.86 -2.11
CA VAL A 406 8.66 4.08 -2.94
C VAL A 406 7.39 4.22 -3.77
N LEU A 407 6.90 3.12 -4.36
CA LEU A 407 5.67 3.13 -5.13
C LEU A 407 4.45 3.48 -4.26
N ILE A 408 4.36 2.92 -3.05
CA ILE A 408 3.31 3.27 -2.08
C ILE A 408 3.38 4.76 -1.74
N VAL A 409 4.57 5.28 -1.41
CA VAL A 409 4.77 6.69 -1.08
C VAL A 409 4.33 7.61 -2.21
N VAL A 410 4.75 7.33 -3.45
CA VAL A 410 4.39 8.14 -4.62
C VAL A 410 2.88 8.08 -4.91
N SER A 411 2.30 6.87 -4.91
CA SER A 411 0.88 6.70 -5.22
C SER A 411 0.00 7.38 -4.19
N VAL A 412 0.30 7.21 -2.89
CA VAL A 412 -0.44 7.87 -1.82
C VAL A 412 -0.32 9.39 -1.91
N ALA A 413 0.88 9.90 -2.22
CA ALA A 413 1.09 11.33 -2.41
C ALA A 413 0.25 11.89 -3.57
N LEU A 414 0.21 11.18 -4.72
CA LEU A 414 -0.59 11.57 -5.89
C LEU A 414 -2.10 11.47 -5.62
N ASP A 415 -2.55 10.42 -4.94
CA ASP A 415 -3.97 10.24 -4.62
C ASP A 415 -4.44 11.28 -3.59
N THR A 416 -3.62 11.60 -2.60
CA THR A 416 -3.90 12.66 -1.64
C THR A 416 -3.96 14.04 -2.32
N GLN A 417 -3.03 14.31 -3.25
CA GLN A 417 -3.07 15.53 -4.05
C GLN A 417 -4.37 15.66 -4.84
N LYS A 418 -4.77 14.59 -5.57
CA LYS A 418 -6.03 14.57 -6.34
C LYS A 418 -7.26 14.76 -5.46
N SER A 419 -7.27 14.14 -4.28
CA SER A 419 -8.34 14.31 -3.31
C SER A 419 -8.44 15.75 -2.79
N LEU A 420 -7.31 16.39 -2.50
CA LEU A 420 -7.28 17.81 -2.11
C LEU A 420 -7.75 18.73 -3.23
N GLU A 421 -7.32 18.49 -4.47
CA GLU A 421 -7.76 19.27 -5.64
C GLU A 421 -9.25 19.13 -5.87
N ALA A 422 -9.81 17.91 -5.78
CA ALA A 422 -11.25 17.69 -5.90
C ALA A 422 -12.04 18.42 -4.82
N ASN A 423 -11.57 18.39 -3.56
CA ASN A 423 -12.19 19.12 -2.45
C ASN A 423 -12.13 20.64 -2.65
N MET A 424 -11.05 21.17 -3.21
CA MET A 424 -10.93 22.61 -3.52
C MET A 424 -11.90 23.02 -4.64
N MET A 425 -12.00 22.24 -5.74
CA MET A 425 -12.92 22.53 -6.84
C MET A 425 -14.38 22.53 -6.38
N MET A 426 -14.81 21.57 -5.57
CA MET A 426 -16.18 21.52 -5.04
C MET A 426 -16.55 22.76 -4.24
N LYS A 427 -15.57 23.43 -3.59
CA LYS A 427 -15.81 24.63 -2.80
C LYS A 427 -15.78 25.91 -3.61
N GLN A 428 -14.96 25.98 -4.65
CA GLN A 428 -15.01 27.12 -5.58
C GLN A 428 -16.37 27.21 -6.29
N TYR A 429 -17.00 26.08 -6.63
CA TYR A 429 -18.34 26.04 -7.19
C TYR A 429 -19.43 26.53 -6.19
N LYS A 430 -19.32 26.20 -4.90
CA LYS A 430 -20.25 26.68 -3.87
C LYS A 430 -20.14 28.18 -3.63
N GLY A 431 -18.95 28.77 -3.78
CA GLY A 431 -18.74 30.21 -3.62
C GLY A 431 -19.28 31.05 -4.80
N PHE A 432 -19.63 30.43 -5.91
CA PHE A 432 -20.28 31.11 -7.06
C PHE A 432 -21.82 31.10 -6.99
N LEU A 433 -22.39 30.33 -6.06
CA LEU A 433 -23.84 30.16 -5.89
C LEU A 433 -24.39 30.91 -4.66
N ASN A 434 -23.54 31.56 -3.88
CA ASN A 434 -23.85 32.53 -2.83
C ASN A 434 -23.32 33.91 -3.26
#